data_03da1aa36e0f5cf3722a6c3631675891
#
_entry.id   03da1aa36e0f5cf3722a6c3631675891
#
_cell.length_a   1.000
_cell.length_b   1.000
_cell.length_c   1.000
_cell.angle_alpha   90.00
_cell.angle_beta   90.00
_cell.angle_gamma   90.00
#
_symmetry.space_group_name_H-M   'P 1'
#
loop_
_entity.id
_entity.type
_entity.pdbx_description
1 polymer ?
#
loop_
_entity_poly.entity_id
_entity_poly.type
_entity_poly.pdbx_seq_one_letter_code
_entity_poly.pdbx_strand_id
1 'polypeptide(L)'
;MKTEAAKTPGNYLKFLGTAGARFVMAKQLRASGGLYLELLGQKISLDPGPGALVRMTHSRPPLDPTTLQAVILSHKHIDHSNDVNILLDAMTAGGFKKRGVLMAPAECLEGPEAVVFRYLKDYLEKIEILQAEKTYHLGPLKIKTTCRHQHEAETYGLKFYLPRPVVGFMVDTKYFPELVDSYREVDILVMNVLRAREFEGDHIKHLTVNEATLIIKELRPGRVYLTHFGMTMLQADPRKVAEKMSQETGVEVLAAYDGLTVPLDQAA
;
A
#
# COMPACT_ATOMS: atom_id res chain seq x y z
N MET A 1 -31.50 3.56 -22.31
CA MET A 1 -31.31 3.06 -20.94
C MET A 1 -30.16 3.83 -20.32
N LYS A 2 -30.40 4.70 -19.32
CA LYS A 2 -29.34 5.36 -18.57
C LYS A 2 -28.77 4.30 -17.65
N THR A 3 -27.51 3.90 -17.87
CA THR A 3 -26.76 3.09 -16.90
C THR A 3 -26.63 3.89 -15.61
N GLU A 4 -27.27 3.45 -14.54
CA GLU A 4 -27.01 3.95 -13.21
C GLU A 4 -25.50 3.86 -12.95
N ALA A 5 -24.86 5.00 -12.77
CA ALA A 5 -23.48 5.04 -12.32
C ALA A 5 -23.42 4.33 -10.96
N ALA A 6 -22.70 3.22 -10.88
CA ALA A 6 -22.51 2.50 -9.63
C ALA A 6 -22.01 3.49 -8.59
N LYS A 7 -22.79 3.63 -7.49
CA LYS A 7 -22.45 4.51 -6.37
C LYS A 7 -21.06 4.08 -5.84
N THR A 8 -20.11 4.99 -5.85
CA THR A 8 -18.78 4.72 -5.27
C THR A 8 -19.00 4.36 -3.78
N PRO A 9 -18.45 3.26 -3.28
CA PRO A 9 -18.56 2.90 -1.86
C PRO A 9 -18.03 4.03 -0.97
N GLY A 10 -18.60 4.19 0.23
CA GLY A 10 -18.17 5.24 1.17
C GLY A 10 -16.75 5.07 1.69
N ASN A 11 -16.34 3.80 1.93
CA ASN A 11 -14.96 3.44 2.25
C ASN A 11 -14.48 2.38 1.26
N TYR A 12 -13.35 2.62 0.61
CA TYR A 12 -12.78 1.65 -0.32
C TYR A 12 -11.28 1.85 -0.48
N LEU A 13 -10.60 0.81 -0.96
CA LEU A 13 -9.25 0.89 -1.48
C LEU A 13 -9.23 0.50 -2.97
N LYS A 14 -8.28 1.07 -3.72
CA LYS A 14 -8.08 0.75 -5.13
C LYS A 14 -6.60 0.50 -5.40
N PHE A 15 -6.31 -0.66 -6.01
CA PHE A 15 -4.97 -0.98 -6.47
C PHE A 15 -4.69 -0.24 -7.78
N LEU A 16 -3.89 0.80 -7.74
CA LEU A 16 -3.44 1.50 -8.94
C LEU A 16 -2.40 0.68 -9.70
N GLY A 17 -1.69 -0.18 -8.98
CA GLY A 17 -0.77 -1.14 -9.53
C GLY A 17 -0.47 -2.28 -8.56
N THR A 18 -0.02 -3.42 -9.09
CA THR A 18 0.29 -4.64 -8.34
C THR A 18 1.70 -5.17 -8.61
N ALA A 19 2.54 -4.41 -9.34
CA ALA A 19 3.92 -4.75 -9.61
C ALA A 19 4.78 -4.65 -8.35
N GLY A 20 5.63 -5.65 -8.14
CA GLY A 20 6.78 -5.56 -7.27
C GLY A 20 8.07 -5.24 -8.03
N ALA A 21 9.09 -4.81 -7.29
CA ALA A 21 10.41 -4.58 -7.86
C ALA A 21 10.99 -5.91 -8.41
N ARG A 22 11.85 -5.90 -9.37
CA ARG A 22 12.49 -4.82 -10.11
C ARG A 22 12.06 -4.90 -11.58
N PHE A 23 12.02 -6.14 -12.12
CA PHE A 23 11.77 -6.39 -13.54
C PHE A 23 10.30 -6.23 -13.93
N VAL A 24 9.36 -6.59 -13.03
CA VAL A 24 7.92 -6.44 -13.30
C VAL A 24 7.57 -4.97 -13.45
N MET A 25 8.06 -4.13 -12.54
CA MET A 25 7.92 -2.69 -12.58
C MET A 25 8.62 -2.10 -13.82
N ALA A 26 9.91 -2.41 -14.04
CA ALA A 26 10.68 -1.82 -15.13
C ALA A 26 10.13 -2.17 -16.53
N LYS A 27 9.57 -3.37 -16.69
CA LYS A 27 8.93 -3.82 -17.94
C LYS A 27 7.44 -3.51 -18.03
N GLN A 28 6.86 -2.90 -16.99
CA GLN A 28 5.42 -2.62 -16.87
C GLN A 28 4.54 -3.83 -17.17
N LEU A 29 4.97 -5.03 -16.75
CA LEU A 29 4.16 -6.25 -16.85
C LEU A 29 2.92 -6.18 -15.95
N ARG A 30 3.01 -5.38 -14.91
CA ARG A 30 1.95 -4.86 -14.04
C ARG A 30 2.25 -3.40 -13.77
N ALA A 31 1.22 -2.58 -13.54
CA ALA A 31 1.40 -1.20 -13.12
C ALA A 31 1.98 -1.11 -11.70
N SER A 32 2.63 0.01 -11.38
CA SER A 32 3.37 0.24 -10.11
C SER A 32 2.83 1.44 -9.34
N GLY A 33 1.56 1.84 -9.57
CA GLY A 33 1.00 3.07 -9.03
C GLY A 33 0.67 3.05 -7.53
N GLY A 34 0.97 1.99 -6.80
CA GLY A 34 0.61 1.87 -5.38
C GLY A 34 -0.90 1.74 -5.18
N LEU A 35 -1.40 2.39 -4.14
CA LEU A 35 -2.80 2.30 -3.72
C LEU A 35 -3.44 3.69 -3.57
N TYR A 36 -4.72 3.78 -3.91
CA TYR A 36 -5.59 4.89 -3.52
C TYR A 36 -6.58 4.41 -2.48
N LEU A 37 -6.75 5.17 -1.42
CA LEU A 37 -7.68 4.88 -0.34
C LEU A 37 -8.67 6.04 -0.19
N GLU A 38 -9.95 5.75 -0.05
CA GLU A 38 -10.95 6.70 0.43
C GLU A 38 -11.57 6.13 1.70
N LEU A 39 -11.21 6.70 2.85
CA LEU A 39 -11.53 6.18 4.18
C LEU A 39 -12.07 7.30 5.06
N LEU A 40 -13.30 7.19 5.54
CA LEU A 40 -13.97 8.22 6.34
C LEU A 40 -13.89 9.62 5.71
N GLY A 41 -14.03 9.67 4.38
CA GLY A 41 -13.93 10.90 3.60
C GLY A 41 -12.50 11.41 3.37
N GLN A 42 -11.47 10.69 3.83
CA GLN A 42 -10.07 11.01 3.59
C GLN A 42 -9.55 10.30 2.33
N LYS A 43 -9.06 11.05 1.37
CA LYS A 43 -8.47 10.58 0.12
C LYS A 43 -6.95 10.52 0.24
N ILE A 44 -6.40 9.34 0.13
CA ILE A 44 -5.00 9.05 0.44
C ILE A 44 -4.36 8.33 -0.75
N SER A 45 -3.16 8.74 -1.13
CA SER A 45 -2.27 7.93 -1.97
C SER A 45 -1.25 7.24 -1.06
N LEU A 46 -1.21 5.91 -1.09
CA LEU A 46 -0.26 5.09 -0.35
C LEU A 46 0.75 4.48 -1.33
N ASP A 47 2.02 4.72 -1.07
CA ASP A 47 3.16 4.24 -1.86
C ASP A 47 3.03 4.53 -3.36
N PRO A 48 2.96 5.82 -3.77
CA PRO A 48 2.82 6.20 -5.17
C PRO A 48 4.09 5.90 -5.98
N GLY A 49 4.21 4.69 -6.45
CA GLY A 49 5.27 4.27 -7.36
C GLY A 49 5.08 4.82 -8.78
N PRO A 50 5.93 4.38 -9.74
CA PRO A 50 5.94 4.89 -11.11
C PRO A 50 4.57 4.79 -11.78
N GLY A 51 4.04 5.91 -12.24
CA GLY A 51 2.77 6.01 -12.96
C GLY A 51 1.53 6.20 -12.08
N ALA A 52 1.68 6.44 -10.78
CA ALA A 52 0.54 6.66 -9.87
C ALA A 52 -0.38 7.79 -10.36
N LEU A 53 0.18 8.95 -10.74
CA LEU A 53 -0.58 10.08 -11.29
C LEU A 53 -1.42 9.67 -12.50
N VAL A 54 -0.81 9.01 -13.46
CA VAL A 54 -1.48 8.56 -14.70
C VAL A 54 -2.56 7.53 -14.39
N ARG A 55 -2.26 6.58 -13.51
CA ARG A 55 -3.23 5.54 -13.11
C ARG A 55 -4.42 6.12 -12.35
N MET A 56 -4.23 7.14 -11.53
CA MET A 56 -5.32 7.85 -10.86
C MET A 56 -6.23 8.54 -11.90
N THR A 57 -5.67 9.38 -12.75
CA THR A 57 -6.44 10.20 -13.72
C THR A 57 -7.14 9.36 -14.78
N HIS A 58 -6.59 8.20 -15.17
CA HIS A 58 -7.18 7.26 -16.13
C HIS A 58 -7.99 6.13 -15.48
N SER A 59 -8.16 6.14 -14.15
CA SER A 59 -9.01 5.12 -13.48
C SER A 59 -10.49 5.32 -13.87
N ARG A 60 -11.31 4.33 -13.57
CA ARG A 60 -12.76 4.41 -13.80
C ARG A 60 -13.49 4.11 -12.48
N PRO A 61 -14.22 5.11 -11.92
CA PRO A 61 -14.22 6.53 -12.30
C PRO A 61 -12.83 7.17 -12.13
N PRO A 62 -12.55 8.31 -12.81
CA PRO A 62 -11.29 9.03 -12.64
C PRO A 62 -11.13 9.52 -11.20
N LEU A 63 -9.91 9.37 -10.67
CA LEU A 63 -9.51 9.89 -9.37
C LEU A 63 -8.76 11.21 -9.59
N ASP A 64 -9.17 12.25 -8.92
CA ASP A 64 -8.56 13.58 -9.03
C ASP A 64 -7.45 13.75 -7.99
N PRO A 65 -6.15 13.78 -8.39
CA PRO A 65 -5.03 13.94 -7.47
C PRO A 65 -5.06 15.24 -6.68
N THR A 66 -5.69 16.28 -7.22
CA THR A 66 -5.81 17.59 -6.56
C THR A 66 -6.72 17.56 -5.34
N THR A 67 -7.51 16.49 -5.17
CA THR A 67 -8.42 16.31 -4.03
C THR A 67 -7.82 15.47 -2.91
N LEU A 68 -6.59 14.98 -3.06
CA LEU A 68 -5.90 14.23 -2.00
C LEU A 68 -5.81 15.04 -0.70
N GLN A 69 -5.97 14.39 0.43
CA GLN A 69 -5.70 14.93 1.75
C GLN A 69 -4.36 14.45 2.32
N ALA A 70 -3.87 13.30 1.87
CA ALA A 70 -2.56 12.82 2.28
C ALA A 70 -1.86 12.01 1.18
N VAL A 71 -0.52 12.03 1.26
CA VAL A 71 0.36 11.05 0.62
C VAL A 71 1.12 10.34 1.73
N ILE A 72 1.17 9.01 1.68
CA ILE A 72 1.86 8.18 2.68
C ILE A 72 2.90 7.33 1.97
N LEU A 73 4.13 7.35 2.47
CA LEU A 73 5.20 6.44 2.05
C LEU A 73 5.48 5.45 3.17
N SER A 74 5.46 4.17 2.86
CA SER A 74 5.93 3.13 3.78
C SER A 74 7.45 3.11 3.89
N HIS A 75 8.14 3.42 2.78
CA HIS A 75 9.60 3.53 2.67
C HIS A 75 10.02 4.25 1.37
N LYS A 76 11.34 4.45 1.19
CA LYS A 76 11.90 5.28 0.12
C LYS A 76 12.13 4.60 -1.24
N HIS A 77 11.98 3.28 -1.36
CA HIS A 77 12.28 2.62 -2.64
C HIS A 77 11.46 3.18 -3.79
N ILE A 78 12.08 3.20 -4.97
CA ILE A 78 11.56 3.90 -6.15
C ILE A 78 10.20 3.37 -6.61
N ASP A 79 9.94 2.08 -6.47
CA ASP A 79 8.67 1.46 -6.82
C ASP A 79 7.53 1.82 -5.86
N HIS A 80 7.84 2.47 -4.72
CA HIS A 80 6.87 2.99 -3.74
C HIS A 80 6.83 4.53 -3.67
N SER A 81 7.82 5.24 -4.22
CA SER A 81 7.98 6.68 -3.99
C SER A 81 8.15 7.53 -5.25
N ASN A 82 8.28 6.94 -6.44
CA ASN A 82 8.63 7.69 -7.65
C ASN A 82 7.72 8.88 -7.94
N ASP A 83 6.42 8.71 -7.79
CA ASP A 83 5.44 9.76 -8.10
C ASP A 83 5.07 10.65 -6.89
N VAL A 84 5.76 10.50 -5.72
CA VAL A 84 5.45 11.28 -4.53
C VAL A 84 5.45 12.78 -4.80
N ASN A 85 6.48 13.28 -5.48
CA ASN A 85 6.66 14.71 -5.69
C ASN A 85 5.58 15.32 -6.59
N ILE A 86 5.21 14.64 -7.67
CA ILE A 86 4.15 15.14 -8.56
C ILE A 86 2.77 15.08 -7.90
N LEU A 87 2.52 14.11 -7.00
CA LEU A 87 1.27 14.06 -6.25
C LEU A 87 1.21 15.13 -5.15
N LEU A 88 2.33 15.43 -4.49
CA LEU A 88 2.40 16.56 -3.54
C LEU A 88 2.17 17.89 -4.26
N ASP A 89 2.76 18.09 -5.43
CA ASP A 89 2.54 19.28 -6.25
C ASP A 89 1.07 19.40 -6.66
N ALA A 90 0.46 18.34 -7.17
CA ALA A 90 -0.95 18.30 -7.53
C ALA A 90 -1.87 18.60 -6.34
N MET A 91 -1.63 17.94 -5.19
CA MET A 91 -2.41 18.11 -3.96
C MET A 91 -2.39 19.56 -3.47
N THR A 92 -1.27 20.27 -3.61
CA THR A 92 -1.05 21.63 -3.13
C THR A 92 -1.30 22.70 -4.21
N ALA A 93 -1.72 22.28 -5.42
CA ALA A 93 -1.89 23.14 -6.59
C ALA A 93 -0.61 23.96 -6.88
N GLY A 94 0.55 23.29 -6.91
CA GLY A 94 1.84 23.97 -7.16
C GLY A 94 2.26 24.93 -6.04
N GLY A 95 1.82 24.69 -4.81
CA GLY A 95 2.09 25.55 -3.65
C GLY A 95 1.14 26.73 -3.49
N PHE A 96 0.17 26.94 -4.42
CA PHE A 96 -0.86 27.98 -4.26
C PHE A 96 -1.81 27.73 -3.09
N LYS A 97 -1.89 26.49 -2.63
CA LYS A 97 -2.71 26.09 -1.47
C LYS A 97 -1.85 25.31 -0.49
N LYS A 98 -1.49 25.93 0.63
CA LYS A 98 -0.85 25.22 1.73
C LYS A 98 -1.85 24.26 2.36
N ARG A 99 -1.71 22.96 2.04
CA ARG A 99 -2.65 21.92 2.46
C ARG A 99 -2.05 20.53 2.35
N GLY A 100 -2.77 19.56 2.94
CA GLY A 100 -2.45 18.15 2.85
C GLY A 100 -1.33 17.71 3.78
N VAL A 101 -1.30 16.41 4.02
CA VAL A 101 -0.37 15.78 4.94
C VAL A 101 0.54 14.82 4.19
N LEU A 102 1.84 14.89 4.45
CA LEU A 102 2.78 13.84 4.08
C LEU A 102 3.12 13.03 5.32
N MET A 103 2.97 11.70 5.23
CA MET A 103 3.44 10.77 6.26
C MET A 103 4.52 9.89 5.66
N ALA A 104 5.72 9.87 6.23
CA ALA A 104 6.83 9.10 5.68
C ALA A 104 7.89 8.79 6.74
N PRO A 105 8.70 7.72 6.58
CA PRO A 105 9.92 7.53 7.36
C PRO A 105 10.90 8.69 7.19
N ALA A 106 11.77 8.88 8.19
CA ALA A 106 12.75 9.98 8.15
C ALA A 106 13.66 9.91 6.91
N GLU A 107 14.08 8.71 6.50
CA GLU A 107 14.90 8.50 5.31
C GLU A 107 14.29 9.01 3.99
N CYS A 108 12.95 9.10 3.92
CA CYS A 108 12.28 9.66 2.73
C CYS A 108 12.43 11.19 2.64
N LEU A 109 12.66 11.83 3.77
CA LEU A 109 12.62 13.28 3.93
C LEU A 109 14.00 13.92 4.05
N GLU A 110 14.97 13.20 4.60
CA GLU A 110 16.26 13.72 5.00
C GLU A 110 17.42 12.85 4.48
N GLY A 111 18.58 13.45 4.39
CA GLY A 111 19.81 12.78 3.92
C GLY A 111 19.99 12.84 2.40
N PRO A 112 21.07 12.25 1.90
CA PRO A 112 21.48 12.34 0.49
C PRO A 112 20.55 11.55 -0.46
N GLU A 113 19.81 10.59 0.07
CA GLU A 113 18.87 9.75 -0.68
C GLU A 113 17.41 10.09 -0.41
N ALA A 114 17.12 11.29 0.13
CA ALA A 114 15.76 11.76 0.33
C ALA A 114 14.99 11.80 -1.00
N VAL A 115 13.78 11.24 -1.01
CA VAL A 115 12.95 11.14 -2.22
C VAL A 115 11.96 12.27 -2.37
N VAL A 116 11.73 13.03 -1.28
CA VAL A 116 10.82 14.18 -1.27
C VAL A 116 11.61 15.47 -1.49
N PHE A 117 11.30 16.21 -2.56
CA PHE A 117 11.97 17.46 -2.87
C PHE A 117 11.75 18.50 -1.78
N ARG A 118 12.83 19.20 -1.41
CA ARG A 118 12.84 20.15 -0.30
C ARG A 118 11.76 21.23 -0.43
N TYR A 119 11.61 21.83 -1.63
CA TYR A 119 10.67 22.94 -1.85
C TYR A 119 9.21 22.53 -1.68
N LEU A 120 8.83 21.26 -1.94
CA LEU A 120 7.46 20.77 -1.78
C LEU A 120 7.04 20.66 -0.31
N LYS A 121 8.01 20.51 0.62
CA LYS A 121 7.72 20.41 2.05
C LYS A 121 7.06 21.68 2.58
N ASP A 122 7.44 22.86 2.06
CA ASP A 122 6.89 24.14 2.46
C ASP A 122 5.44 24.35 2.00
N TYR A 123 4.99 23.60 1.01
CA TYR A 123 3.62 23.63 0.48
C TYR A 123 2.63 22.83 1.31
N LEU A 124 3.12 21.91 2.17
CA LEU A 124 2.31 21.03 2.97
C LEU A 124 1.82 21.71 4.26
N GLU A 125 0.60 21.38 4.66
CA GLU A 125 0.06 21.78 5.97
C GLU A 125 0.82 21.09 7.10
N LYS A 126 1.12 19.79 6.90
CA LYS A 126 1.79 18.98 7.93
C LYS A 126 2.67 17.89 7.31
N ILE A 127 3.76 17.59 7.98
CA ILE A 127 4.61 16.43 7.74
C ILE A 127 4.66 15.59 9.02
N GLU A 128 4.32 14.32 8.94
CA GLU A 128 4.40 13.36 10.04
C GLU A 128 5.52 12.35 9.74
N ILE A 129 6.52 12.32 10.60
CA ILE A 129 7.57 11.30 10.53
C ILE A 129 7.03 10.01 11.14
N LEU A 130 7.00 8.95 10.32
CA LEU A 130 6.58 7.62 10.77
C LEU A 130 7.62 7.02 11.73
N GLN A 131 7.12 6.40 12.79
CA GLN A 131 7.89 5.69 13.81
C GLN A 131 7.17 4.39 14.16
N ALA A 132 7.89 3.40 14.65
CA ALA A 132 7.31 2.11 15.02
C ALA A 132 6.21 2.26 16.09
N GLU A 133 5.13 1.51 15.92
CA GLU A 133 4.00 1.38 16.87
C GLU A 133 3.32 2.72 17.25
N LYS A 134 3.51 3.78 16.46
CA LYS A 134 2.95 5.11 16.73
C LYS A 134 1.58 5.28 16.07
N THR A 135 0.72 6.03 16.75
CA THR A 135 -0.61 6.42 16.26
C THR A 135 -0.59 7.82 15.67
N TYR A 136 -1.24 7.98 14.52
CA TYR A 136 -1.45 9.22 13.79
C TYR A 136 -2.93 9.43 13.51
N HIS A 137 -3.33 10.65 13.19
CA HIS A 137 -4.70 10.98 12.82
C HIS A 137 -4.72 11.84 11.55
N LEU A 138 -5.61 11.48 10.63
CA LEU A 138 -5.93 12.25 9.45
C LEU A 138 -7.44 12.56 9.49
N GLY A 139 -7.82 13.75 9.98
CA GLY A 139 -9.21 14.03 10.34
C GLY A 139 -9.76 12.97 11.31
N PRO A 140 -10.88 12.32 11.01
CA PRO A 140 -11.46 11.27 11.85
C PRO A 140 -10.74 9.91 11.75
N LEU A 141 -9.87 9.74 10.76
CA LEU A 141 -9.20 8.47 10.49
C LEU A 141 -8.00 8.27 11.41
N LYS A 142 -8.05 7.20 12.22
CA LYS A 142 -6.92 6.74 13.02
C LYS A 142 -6.03 5.83 12.16
N ILE A 143 -4.72 6.10 12.15
CA ILE A 143 -3.69 5.34 11.45
C ILE A 143 -2.65 4.91 12.48
N LYS A 144 -2.23 3.66 12.49
CA LYS A 144 -1.13 3.19 13.35
C LYS A 144 -0.08 2.50 12.49
N THR A 145 1.18 2.84 12.71
CA THR A 145 2.31 2.06 12.17
C THR A 145 2.46 0.74 12.92
N THR A 146 3.05 -0.23 12.27
CA THR A 146 3.46 -1.50 12.90
C THR A 146 4.87 -1.40 13.49
N CYS A 147 5.43 -2.52 13.95
CA CYS A 147 6.88 -2.62 14.19
C CYS A 147 7.64 -2.22 12.92
N ARG A 148 8.90 -1.84 13.08
CA ARG A 148 9.78 -1.62 11.92
C ARG A 148 9.96 -2.93 11.16
N HIS A 149 9.69 -2.91 9.87
CA HIS A 149 9.89 -4.05 8.99
C HIS A 149 11.39 -4.33 8.77
N GLN A 150 11.71 -5.60 8.58
CA GLN A 150 13.07 -6.01 8.25
C GLN A 150 13.29 -5.92 6.73
N HIS A 151 13.65 -4.75 6.29
CA HIS A 151 13.92 -4.39 4.90
C HIS A 151 15.21 -3.58 4.78
N GLU A 152 15.69 -3.24 3.55
CA GLU A 152 16.91 -2.45 3.34
C GLU A 152 16.71 -0.99 3.76
N ALA A 153 15.54 -0.43 3.49
CA ALA A 153 15.14 0.91 3.89
C ALA A 153 14.40 0.93 5.23
N GLU A 154 14.32 2.09 5.86
CA GLU A 154 13.42 2.31 7.00
C GLU A 154 11.97 2.15 6.55
N THR A 155 11.33 1.05 6.98
CA THR A 155 10.04 0.60 6.46
C THR A 155 9.06 0.33 7.59
N TYR A 156 7.82 0.81 7.43
CA TYR A 156 6.73 0.57 8.36
C TYR A 156 5.50 0.08 7.62
N GLY A 157 4.87 -0.98 8.13
CA GLY A 157 3.50 -1.32 7.78
C GLY A 157 2.50 -0.35 8.41
N LEU A 158 1.27 -0.37 7.94
CA LEU A 158 0.24 0.58 8.34
C LEU A 158 -1.07 -0.14 8.67
N LYS A 159 -1.76 0.34 9.69
CA LYS A 159 -3.12 -0.10 10.03
C LYS A 159 -4.04 1.11 10.02
N PHE A 160 -5.17 0.98 9.31
CA PHE A 160 -6.20 2.00 9.19
C PHE A 160 -7.44 1.52 9.94
N TYR A 161 -7.90 2.30 10.89
CA TYR A 161 -9.03 1.95 11.75
C TYR A 161 -10.30 2.63 11.27
N LEU A 162 -11.16 1.83 10.66
CA LEU A 162 -12.56 2.19 10.41
C LEU A 162 -13.40 1.76 11.62
N PRO A 163 -14.68 2.16 11.73
CA PRO A 163 -15.57 1.56 12.71
C PRO A 163 -15.59 0.03 12.62
N ARG A 164 -15.54 -0.51 11.40
CA ARG A 164 -15.17 -1.85 10.92
C ARG A 164 -14.99 -1.77 9.40
N PRO A 165 -14.03 -2.46 8.80
CA PRO A 165 -12.95 -3.29 9.39
C PRO A 165 -11.72 -2.47 9.81
N VAL A 166 -10.76 -3.11 10.50
CA VAL A 166 -9.36 -2.67 10.58
C VAL A 166 -8.62 -3.21 9.36
N VAL A 167 -8.04 -2.32 8.56
CA VAL A 167 -7.33 -2.68 7.32
C VAL A 167 -5.83 -2.54 7.55
N GLY A 168 -5.09 -3.64 7.39
CA GLY A 168 -3.63 -3.68 7.52
C GLY A 168 -2.92 -3.74 6.17
N PHE A 169 -1.81 -3.04 6.06
CA PHE A 169 -0.91 -3.08 4.91
C PHE A 169 0.45 -3.61 5.36
N MET A 170 0.73 -4.88 5.06
CA MET A 170 2.02 -5.52 5.27
C MET A 170 2.85 -5.31 4.01
N VAL A 171 3.63 -4.23 4.04
CA VAL A 171 4.51 -3.82 2.95
C VAL A 171 5.81 -4.62 2.97
N ASP A 172 6.81 -4.21 2.21
CA ASP A 172 8.05 -4.92 2.01
C ASP A 172 8.76 -5.29 3.31
N THR A 173 9.04 -6.57 3.48
CA THR A 173 9.72 -7.14 4.64
C THR A 173 10.09 -8.60 4.38
N LYS A 174 11.10 -9.13 5.06
CA LYS A 174 11.21 -10.58 5.29
C LYS A 174 10.36 -10.99 6.50
N TYR A 175 10.12 -12.27 6.63
CA TYR A 175 9.47 -12.83 7.83
C TYR A 175 10.35 -12.70 9.06
N PHE A 176 9.74 -12.36 10.20
CA PHE A 176 10.29 -12.46 11.55
C PHE A 176 9.11 -12.53 12.54
N PRO A 177 9.30 -13.17 13.74
CA PRO A 177 8.17 -13.47 14.65
C PRO A 177 7.35 -12.24 15.07
N GLU A 178 8.02 -11.14 15.44
CA GLU A 178 7.37 -9.93 15.95
C GLU A 178 6.50 -9.22 14.88
N LEU A 179 6.73 -9.53 13.60
CA LEU A 179 5.91 -9.02 12.51
C LEU A 179 4.45 -9.42 12.68
N VAL A 180 4.19 -10.68 13.04
CA VAL A 180 2.84 -11.22 13.19
C VAL A 180 2.09 -10.50 14.30
N ASP A 181 2.74 -10.29 15.46
CA ASP A 181 2.11 -9.63 16.60
C ASP A 181 1.62 -8.22 16.29
N SER A 182 2.34 -7.51 15.43
CA SER A 182 1.97 -6.15 15.00
C SER A 182 0.65 -6.08 14.20
N TYR A 183 0.16 -7.22 13.67
CA TYR A 183 -1.03 -7.28 12.81
C TYR A 183 -2.21 -8.05 13.41
N ARG A 184 -2.16 -8.48 14.67
CA ARG A 184 -3.20 -9.36 15.30
C ARG A 184 -4.63 -8.84 15.26
N GLU A 185 -4.84 -7.54 15.15
CA GLU A 185 -6.19 -6.92 15.15
C GLU A 185 -6.74 -6.61 13.75
N VAL A 186 -6.07 -7.08 12.69
CA VAL A 186 -6.41 -6.74 11.31
C VAL A 186 -7.49 -7.68 10.78
N ASP A 187 -8.60 -7.10 10.29
CA ASP A 187 -9.69 -7.84 9.65
C ASP A 187 -9.41 -8.11 8.16
N ILE A 188 -8.87 -7.11 7.46
CA ILE A 188 -8.47 -7.20 6.04
C ILE A 188 -6.98 -6.90 5.93
N LEU A 189 -6.22 -7.85 5.40
CA LEU A 189 -4.78 -7.72 5.22
C LEU A 189 -4.42 -7.57 3.74
N VAL A 190 -3.78 -6.47 3.37
CA VAL A 190 -3.11 -6.30 2.09
C VAL A 190 -1.63 -6.63 2.29
N MET A 191 -1.12 -7.60 1.56
CA MET A 191 0.20 -8.17 1.80
C MET A 191 1.06 -8.14 0.54
N ASN A 192 2.26 -7.55 0.65
CA ASN A 192 3.27 -7.60 -0.40
C ASN A 192 3.94 -8.98 -0.40
N VAL A 193 3.76 -9.75 -1.48
CA VAL A 193 4.36 -11.08 -1.66
C VAL A 193 5.10 -11.11 -2.99
N LEU A 194 6.40 -10.83 -2.93
CA LEU A 194 7.23 -10.65 -4.13
C LEU A 194 7.51 -11.98 -4.84
N ARG A 195 7.68 -13.08 -4.09
CA ARG A 195 8.25 -14.32 -4.58
C ARG A 195 7.38 -15.54 -4.34
N ALA A 196 7.24 -16.37 -5.37
CA ALA A 196 6.54 -17.65 -5.24
C ALA A 196 7.36 -18.70 -4.46
N ARG A 197 8.69 -18.57 -4.43
CA ARG A 197 9.61 -19.51 -3.78
C ARG A 197 10.89 -18.81 -3.36
N GLU A 198 11.58 -19.41 -2.40
CA GLU A 198 12.93 -19.04 -2.00
C GLU A 198 13.97 -19.51 -3.04
N PHE A 199 15.12 -18.87 -3.03
CA PHE A 199 16.30 -19.27 -3.77
C PHE A 199 17.46 -19.45 -2.79
N GLU A 200 18.28 -20.44 -3.02
CA GLU A 200 19.47 -20.70 -2.21
C GLU A 200 20.42 -19.48 -2.23
N GLY A 201 20.92 -19.06 -1.06
CA GLY A 201 21.78 -17.89 -0.92
C GLY A 201 21.09 -16.54 -1.06
N ASP A 202 19.76 -16.53 -1.01
CA ASP A 202 18.96 -15.31 -1.22
C ASP A 202 19.00 -14.38 0.01
N HIS A 203 19.42 -13.14 -0.23
CA HIS A 203 19.44 -12.06 0.77
C HIS A 203 18.29 -11.05 0.59
N ILE A 204 17.34 -11.33 -0.31
CA ILE A 204 16.23 -10.43 -0.62
C ILE A 204 15.24 -10.41 0.55
N LYS A 205 15.05 -9.23 1.14
CA LYS A 205 14.17 -9.03 2.30
C LYS A 205 12.72 -8.79 1.88
N HIS A 206 12.11 -9.80 1.27
CA HIS A 206 10.71 -9.82 0.86
C HIS A 206 10.07 -11.16 1.17
N LEU A 207 8.78 -11.14 1.52
CA LEU A 207 8.02 -12.36 1.78
C LEU A 207 7.95 -13.27 0.55
N THR A 208 8.05 -14.55 0.83
CA THR A 208 7.69 -15.66 -0.08
C THR A 208 6.26 -16.12 0.19
N VAL A 209 5.72 -16.93 -0.72
CA VAL A 209 4.39 -17.55 -0.55
C VAL A 209 4.34 -18.41 0.72
N ASN A 210 5.41 -19.16 1.03
CA ASN A 210 5.46 -20.01 2.22
C ASN A 210 5.38 -19.17 3.51
N GLU A 211 6.19 -18.11 3.62
CA GLU A 211 6.17 -17.21 4.76
C GLU A 211 4.82 -16.49 4.91
N ALA A 212 4.26 -16.00 3.80
CA ALA A 212 2.94 -15.38 3.78
C ALA A 212 1.85 -16.36 4.25
N THR A 213 1.92 -17.63 3.82
CA THR A 213 0.98 -18.68 4.26
C THR A 213 1.07 -18.94 5.77
N LEU A 214 2.29 -18.95 6.34
CA LEU A 214 2.50 -19.09 7.79
C LEU A 214 1.87 -17.92 8.56
N ILE A 215 2.13 -16.69 8.11
CA ILE A 215 1.56 -15.47 8.70
C ILE A 215 0.02 -15.53 8.67
N ILE A 216 -0.59 -15.89 7.55
CA ILE A 216 -2.04 -15.96 7.40
C ILE A 216 -2.65 -17.02 8.33
N LYS A 217 -2.01 -18.19 8.46
CA LYS A 217 -2.45 -19.26 9.38
C LYS A 217 -2.44 -18.80 10.85
N GLU A 218 -1.48 -17.97 11.23
CA GLU A 218 -1.35 -17.46 12.60
C GLU A 218 -2.31 -16.29 12.86
N LEU A 219 -2.37 -15.30 11.95
CA LEU A 219 -3.21 -14.11 12.11
C LEU A 219 -4.70 -14.40 11.92
N ARG A 220 -5.04 -15.30 10.97
CA ARG A 220 -6.42 -15.63 10.57
C ARG A 220 -7.29 -14.40 10.31
N PRO A 221 -6.86 -13.45 9.46
CA PRO A 221 -7.69 -12.31 9.11
C PRO A 221 -8.95 -12.77 8.37
N GLY A 222 -9.99 -11.93 8.32
CA GLY A 222 -11.21 -12.25 7.58
C GLY A 222 -10.97 -12.37 6.07
N ARG A 223 -10.02 -11.57 5.53
CA ARG A 223 -9.66 -11.58 4.11
C ARG A 223 -8.23 -11.09 3.87
N VAL A 224 -7.57 -11.64 2.86
CA VAL A 224 -6.22 -11.24 2.43
C VAL A 224 -6.20 -10.86 0.97
N TYR A 225 -5.55 -9.76 0.63
CA TYR A 225 -5.22 -9.38 -0.74
C TYR A 225 -3.70 -9.45 -0.94
N LEU A 226 -3.25 -10.32 -1.83
CA LEU A 226 -1.84 -10.39 -2.24
C LEU A 226 -1.57 -9.35 -3.32
N THR A 227 -0.45 -8.67 -3.23
CA THR A 227 0.01 -7.67 -4.20
C THR A 227 1.53 -7.65 -4.30
N HIS A 228 2.11 -6.70 -5.02
CA HIS A 228 3.56 -6.51 -5.15
C HIS A 228 4.27 -7.71 -5.80
N PHE A 229 3.74 -8.16 -6.93
CA PHE A 229 4.16 -9.40 -7.58
C PHE A 229 5.48 -9.23 -8.34
N GLY A 230 6.47 -10.05 -7.98
CA GLY A 230 7.71 -10.24 -8.74
C GLY A 230 7.54 -11.25 -9.88
N MET A 231 8.61 -11.45 -10.66
CA MET A 231 8.60 -12.34 -11.84
C MET A 231 8.17 -13.77 -11.51
N THR A 232 8.65 -14.33 -10.39
CA THR A 232 8.31 -15.70 -9.99
C THR A 232 6.85 -15.85 -9.60
N MET A 233 6.24 -14.81 -9.02
CA MET A 233 4.80 -14.77 -8.74
C MET A 233 3.99 -14.73 -10.04
N LEU A 234 4.38 -13.91 -11.03
CA LEU A 234 3.70 -13.86 -12.31
C LEU A 234 3.81 -15.20 -13.07
N GLN A 235 4.97 -15.86 -13.00
CA GLN A 235 5.17 -17.20 -13.60
C GLN A 235 4.33 -18.29 -12.93
N ALA A 236 4.13 -18.19 -11.61
CA ALA A 236 3.32 -19.12 -10.84
C ALA A 236 1.80 -18.90 -10.97
N ASP A 237 1.38 -17.82 -11.63
CA ASP A 237 0.00 -17.32 -11.68
C ASP A 237 -0.50 -16.92 -10.28
N PRO A 238 -0.50 -15.61 -9.95
CA PRO A 238 -0.92 -15.14 -8.63
C PRO A 238 -2.30 -15.59 -8.18
N ARG A 239 -3.23 -15.84 -9.14
CA ARG A 239 -4.58 -16.31 -8.81
C ARG A 239 -4.54 -17.75 -8.31
N LYS A 240 -3.82 -18.64 -9.01
CA LYS A 240 -3.64 -20.03 -8.57
C LYS A 240 -2.91 -20.12 -7.23
N VAL A 241 -1.92 -19.24 -7.03
CA VAL A 241 -1.22 -19.13 -5.73
C VAL A 241 -2.20 -18.75 -4.64
N ALA A 242 -3.02 -17.72 -4.83
CA ALA A 242 -4.01 -17.27 -3.86
C ALA A 242 -5.06 -18.35 -3.55
N GLU A 243 -5.58 -19.05 -4.59
CA GLU A 243 -6.51 -20.18 -4.40
C GLU A 243 -5.90 -21.29 -3.54
N LYS A 244 -4.66 -21.67 -3.82
CA LYS A 244 -3.94 -22.68 -3.03
C LYS A 244 -3.76 -22.21 -1.57
N MET A 245 -3.33 -20.94 -1.36
CA MET A 245 -3.20 -20.37 -0.02
C MET A 245 -4.54 -20.34 0.72
N SER A 246 -5.65 -20.04 0.04
CA SER A 246 -7.00 -20.10 0.64
C SER A 246 -7.33 -21.51 1.13
N GLN A 247 -7.06 -22.53 0.32
CA GLN A 247 -7.29 -23.93 0.70
C GLN A 247 -6.44 -24.36 1.89
N GLU A 248 -5.17 -23.95 1.92
CA GLU A 248 -4.23 -24.32 2.97
C GLU A 248 -4.47 -23.61 4.31
N THR A 249 -4.99 -22.38 4.27
CA THR A 249 -5.16 -21.54 5.46
C THR A 249 -6.57 -21.53 5.99
N GLY A 250 -7.57 -21.84 5.14
CA GLY A 250 -8.99 -21.66 5.45
C GLY A 250 -9.43 -20.20 5.51
N VAL A 251 -8.60 -19.27 5.05
CA VAL A 251 -8.87 -17.83 4.96
C VAL A 251 -9.08 -17.45 3.49
N GLU A 252 -9.99 -16.52 3.19
CA GLU A 252 -10.15 -16.00 1.84
C GLU A 252 -8.92 -15.20 1.41
N VAL A 253 -8.10 -15.76 0.51
CA VAL A 253 -6.92 -15.10 -0.06
C VAL A 253 -7.18 -14.81 -1.54
N LEU A 254 -6.99 -13.57 -1.94
CA LEU A 254 -7.25 -13.07 -3.29
C LEU A 254 -5.99 -12.44 -3.87
N ALA A 255 -5.70 -12.70 -5.13
CA ALA A 255 -4.65 -11.98 -5.85
C ALA A 255 -5.23 -10.66 -6.38
N ALA A 256 -4.65 -9.54 -5.97
CA ALA A 256 -5.02 -8.24 -6.51
C ALA A 256 -4.63 -8.12 -7.99
N TYR A 257 -5.29 -7.21 -8.69
CA TYR A 257 -4.97 -6.84 -10.08
C TYR A 257 -5.07 -5.32 -10.25
N ASP A 258 -4.39 -4.81 -11.26
CA ASP A 258 -4.35 -3.38 -11.55
C ASP A 258 -5.76 -2.84 -11.83
N GLY A 259 -6.18 -1.87 -11.03
CA GLY A 259 -7.50 -1.27 -11.09
C GLY A 259 -8.57 -1.93 -10.20
N LEU A 260 -8.25 -3.01 -9.49
CA LEU A 260 -9.18 -3.61 -8.51
C LEU A 260 -9.61 -2.56 -7.48
N THR A 261 -10.92 -2.44 -7.28
CA THR A 261 -11.52 -1.63 -6.21
C THR A 261 -12.16 -2.58 -5.19
N VAL A 262 -11.82 -2.39 -3.93
CA VAL A 262 -12.32 -3.20 -2.81
C VAL A 262 -13.18 -2.31 -1.91
N PRO A 263 -14.51 -2.51 -1.87
CA PRO A 263 -15.37 -1.88 -0.88
C PRO A 263 -15.05 -2.38 0.52
N LEU A 264 -15.04 -1.49 1.50
CA LEU A 264 -14.73 -1.79 2.90
C LEU A 264 -15.95 -1.66 3.83
N ASP A 265 -17.04 -1.10 3.35
CA ASP A 265 -18.27 -0.92 4.16
C ASP A 265 -19.10 -2.22 4.32
N GLN A 266 -18.74 -3.29 3.62
CA GLN A 266 -19.47 -4.56 3.58
C GLN A 266 -18.70 -5.76 4.15
N ALA A 267 -17.57 -5.54 4.77
CA ALA A 267 -16.82 -6.61 5.43
C ALA A 267 -17.47 -6.91 6.80
N ALA A 268 -18.47 -7.77 6.78
CA ALA A 268 -19.05 -8.38 7.97
C ALA A 268 -18.41 -9.75 8.20
#